data_24287f4a093667fa9de06ca24df2035b
#
_entry.id   24287f4a093667fa9de06ca24df2035b
#
_cell.length_a   1.000
_cell.length_b   1.000
_cell.length_c   1.000
_cell.angle_alpha   90.00
_cell.angle_beta   90.00
_cell.angle_gamma   90.00
#
_symmetry.space_group_name_H-M   'P 1'
#
loop_
_entity.id
_entity.type
_entity.pdbx_description
1 polymer ?
#
loop_
_entity_poly.entity_id
_entity_poly.type
_entity_poly.pdbx_seq_one_letter_code
_entity_poly.pdbx_strand_id
1 'polypeptide(L)'
;MKTREDIESYLLRLGVTHEDLGHDIWRIKDNGFENLLVSLAGPVVVFRLKVMELPKTGREALFETLLKLNGKEMVYGGFGVDGNAVVITASLPLEDLDFSELQAVVDDMGMAISKHYPALSKFRSAA
;
A
#
# COMPACT_ATOMS: atom_id res chain seq x y z
N MET A 1 -9.94 -22.33 -1.45
CA MET A 1 -9.71 -20.94 -1.02
C MET A 1 -8.37 -20.82 -0.32
N LYS A 2 -7.65 -19.76 -0.57
CA LYS A 2 -6.38 -19.50 0.12
C LYS A 2 -6.62 -19.15 1.57
N THR A 3 -5.66 -19.46 2.42
CA THR A 3 -5.77 -19.27 3.86
C THR A 3 -4.69 -18.31 4.36
N ARG A 4 -4.75 -18.01 5.66
CA ARG A 4 -3.73 -17.20 6.31
C ARG A 4 -2.34 -17.83 6.15
N GLU A 5 -2.24 -19.15 6.20
CA GLU A 5 -0.98 -19.86 6.03
C GLU A 5 -0.41 -19.70 4.63
N ASP A 6 -1.28 -19.64 3.62
CA ASP A 6 -0.84 -19.35 2.25
C ASP A 6 -0.22 -17.96 2.16
N ILE A 7 -0.86 -16.96 2.79
CA ILE A 7 -0.33 -15.59 2.80
C ILE A 7 1.04 -15.55 3.49
N GLU A 8 1.17 -16.20 4.64
CA GLU A 8 2.46 -16.24 5.34
C GLU A 8 3.55 -16.91 4.48
N SER A 9 3.19 -17.97 3.78
CA SER A 9 4.11 -18.65 2.87
C SER A 9 4.57 -17.70 1.74
N TYR A 10 3.63 -16.93 1.19
CA TYR A 10 3.97 -15.97 0.14
C TYR A 10 4.88 -14.85 0.67
N LEU A 11 4.64 -14.36 1.88
CA LEU A 11 5.49 -13.33 2.48
C LEU A 11 6.91 -13.85 2.71
N LEU A 12 7.05 -15.12 3.12
CA LEU A 12 8.37 -15.75 3.25
C LEU A 12 9.08 -15.85 1.90
N ARG A 13 8.37 -16.27 0.86
CA ARG A 13 8.94 -16.37 -0.50
C ARG A 13 9.36 -15.02 -1.05
N LEU A 14 8.62 -13.97 -0.68
CA LEU A 14 8.91 -12.62 -1.13
C LEU A 14 10.25 -12.11 -0.60
N GLY A 15 10.69 -12.65 0.54
CA GLY A 15 11.99 -12.30 1.11
C GLY A 15 12.03 -10.96 1.84
N VAL A 16 10.86 -10.39 2.12
CA VAL A 16 10.77 -9.14 2.87
C VAL A 16 10.68 -9.43 4.37
N THR A 17 11.07 -8.47 5.19
CA THR A 17 10.86 -8.56 6.62
C THR A 17 9.36 -8.38 6.88
N HIS A 18 8.77 -9.29 7.63
CA HIS A 18 7.35 -9.18 7.97
C HIS A 18 7.12 -9.53 9.44
N GLU A 19 6.04 -8.99 9.98
CA GLU A 19 5.66 -9.17 11.37
C GLU A 19 4.16 -9.43 11.44
N ASP A 20 3.77 -10.50 12.13
CA ASP A 20 2.37 -10.83 12.37
C ASP A 20 1.86 -9.94 13.51
N LEU A 21 0.90 -9.06 13.21
CA LEU A 21 0.35 -8.13 14.19
C LEU A 21 -0.90 -8.70 14.89
N GLY A 22 -1.29 -9.92 14.56
CA GLY A 22 -2.55 -10.49 15.05
C GLY A 22 -3.74 -10.03 14.20
N HIS A 23 -4.89 -10.64 14.41
CA HIS A 23 -6.15 -10.31 13.72
C HIS A 23 -6.04 -10.39 12.20
N ASP A 24 -5.21 -11.32 11.69
CA ASP A 24 -4.98 -11.53 10.26
C ASP A 24 -4.41 -10.30 9.56
N ILE A 25 -3.51 -9.59 10.25
CA ILE A 25 -2.81 -8.41 9.73
C ILE A 25 -1.31 -8.63 9.87
N TRP A 26 -0.58 -8.34 8.79
CA TRP A 26 0.88 -8.39 8.78
C TRP A 26 1.44 -7.03 8.37
N ARG A 27 2.56 -6.67 8.96
CA ARG A 27 3.31 -5.48 8.56
C ARG A 27 4.54 -5.92 7.79
N ILE A 28 4.74 -5.33 6.61
CA ILE A 28 5.87 -5.62 5.74
C ILE A 28 6.81 -4.43 5.72
N LYS A 29 8.10 -4.72 5.78
CA LYS A 29 9.16 -3.73 5.65
C LYS A 29 10.11 -4.17 4.54
N ASP A 30 10.47 -3.23 3.65
CA ASP A 30 11.43 -3.46 2.58
C ASP A 30 12.13 -2.13 2.28
N ASN A 31 13.07 -2.13 1.32
CA ASN A 31 13.88 -0.96 1.00
C ASN A 31 13.08 0.29 0.64
N GLY A 32 11.92 0.14 0.05
CA GLY A 32 11.10 1.27 -0.39
C GLY A 32 10.05 1.72 0.61
N PHE A 33 9.80 0.94 1.68
CA PHE A 33 8.74 1.25 2.63
C PHE A 33 8.96 0.51 3.95
N GLU A 34 8.34 1.00 5.02
CA GLU A 34 8.50 0.40 6.35
C GLU A 34 7.20 -0.19 6.91
N ASN A 35 6.05 0.29 6.49
CA ASN A 35 4.77 -0.06 7.10
C ASN A 35 3.71 -0.36 6.07
N LEU A 36 3.98 -1.30 5.17
CA LEU A 36 2.93 -1.81 4.31
C LEU A 36 2.13 -2.84 5.10
N LEU A 37 0.83 -2.59 5.28
CA LEU A 37 -0.04 -3.52 5.97
C LEU A 37 -0.75 -4.42 4.98
N VAL A 38 -0.75 -5.72 5.26
CA VAL A 38 -1.48 -6.72 4.49
C VAL A 38 -2.51 -7.31 5.43
N SER A 39 -3.77 -7.29 5.05
CA SER A 39 -4.87 -7.76 5.90
C SER A 39 -5.77 -8.74 5.16
N LEU A 40 -6.19 -9.80 5.84
CA LEU A 40 -7.27 -10.64 5.35
C LEU A 40 -8.59 -10.02 5.81
N ALA A 41 -9.42 -9.64 4.87
CA ALA A 41 -10.69 -8.97 5.17
C ALA A 41 -11.81 -9.70 4.41
N GLY A 42 -12.33 -10.78 5.02
CA GLY A 42 -13.32 -11.63 4.38
C GLY A 42 -12.76 -12.25 3.10
N PRO A 43 -13.40 -12.05 1.94
CA PRO A 43 -12.97 -12.69 0.70
C PRO A 43 -11.83 -11.96 -0.01
N VAL A 44 -11.25 -10.91 0.59
CA VAL A 44 -10.21 -10.12 -0.05
C VAL A 44 -8.97 -9.98 0.82
N VAL A 45 -7.83 -9.79 0.17
CA VAL A 45 -6.60 -9.36 0.82
C VAL A 45 -6.44 -7.88 0.53
N VAL A 46 -6.31 -7.07 1.57
CA VAL A 46 -6.18 -5.61 1.46
C VAL A 46 -4.74 -5.21 1.76
N PHE A 47 -4.19 -4.37 0.89
CA PHE A 47 -2.85 -3.81 1.05
C PHE A 47 -2.99 -2.32 1.31
N ARG A 48 -2.30 -1.80 2.32
CA ARG A 48 -2.37 -0.38 2.66
C ARG A 48 -0.99 0.14 3.05
N LEU A 49 -0.58 1.22 2.39
CA LEU A 49 0.70 1.87 2.66
C LEU A 49 0.46 3.34 2.93
N LYS A 50 0.82 3.79 4.14
CA LYS A 50 0.74 5.21 4.46
C LYS A 50 1.85 5.96 3.73
N VAL A 51 1.49 7.05 3.06
CA VAL A 51 2.42 7.89 2.32
C VAL A 51 2.87 9.09 3.15
N MET A 52 1.91 9.82 3.70
CA MET A 52 2.19 11.03 4.47
C MET A 52 0.94 11.48 5.22
N GLU A 53 1.12 12.36 6.20
CA GLU A 53 0.00 13.02 6.83
C GLU A 53 -0.59 14.08 5.90
N LEU A 54 -1.89 14.32 5.98
CA LEU A 54 -2.51 15.38 5.21
C LEU A 54 -1.96 16.74 5.67
N PRO A 55 -1.62 17.63 4.75
CA PRO A 55 -1.21 18.98 5.12
C PRO A 55 -2.39 19.79 5.64
N LYS A 56 -2.12 20.86 6.37
CA LYS A 56 -3.16 21.75 6.88
C LYS A 56 -3.70 22.65 5.79
N THR A 57 -2.88 22.96 4.79
CA THR A 57 -3.24 23.84 3.68
C THR A 57 -2.78 23.19 2.36
N GLY A 58 -3.29 23.72 1.25
CA GLY A 58 -2.92 23.20 -0.07
C GLY A 58 -3.53 21.85 -0.42
N ARG A 59 -4.57 21.44 0.30
CA ARG A 59 -5.19 20.13 0.10
C ARG A 59 -5.80 19.97 -1.29
N GLU A 60 -6.40 21.02 -1.83
CA GLU A 60 -7.00 20.94 -3.16
C GLU A 60 -5.96 20.59 -4.22
N ALA A 61 -4.82 21.26 -4.21
CA ALA A 61 -3.75 20.99 -5.15
C ALA A 61 -3.18 19.58 -4.96
N LEU A 62 -3.05 19.14 -3.71
CA LEU A 62 -2.63 17.78 -3.39
C LEU A 62 -3.60 16.76 -3.97
N PHE A 63 -4.90 16.94 -3.72
CA PHE A 63 -5.92 15.99 -4.18
C PHE A 63 -5.96 15.92 -5.70
N GLU A 64 -5.83 17.06 -6.37
CA GLU A 64 -5.76 17.07 -7.83
C GLU A 64 -4.55 16.28 -8.33
N THR A 65 -3.41 16.45 -7.70
CA THR A 65 -2.19 15.71 -8.04
C THR A 65 -2.41 14.21 -7.86
N LEU A 66 -3.00 13.80 -6.73
CA LEU A 66 -3.24 12.38 -6.45
C LEU A 66 -4.21 11.77 -7.48
N LEU A 67 -5.26 12.49 -7.84
CA LEU A 67 -6.22 12.00 -8.83
C LEU A 67 -5.58 11.85 -10.20
N LYS A 68 -4.71 12.77 -10.58
CA LYS A 68 -3.98 12.66 -11.86
C LYS A 68 -3.03 11.46 -11.86
N LEU A 69 -2.34 11.22 -10.75
CA LEU A 69 -1.47 10.05 -10.62
C LEU A 69 -2.27 8.76 -10.73
N ASN A 70 -3.42 8.69 -10.07
CA ASN A 70 -4.30 7.52 -10.17
C ASN A 70 -4.72 7.26 -11.61
N GLY A 71 -4.97 8.31 -12.38
CA GLY A 71 -5.42 8.16 -13.76
C GLY A 71 -4.35 7.73 -14.74
N LYS A 72 -3.06 7.94 -14.43
CA LYS A 72 -1.99 7.73 -15.40
C LYS A 72 -0.90 6.75 -14.95
N GLU A 73 -0.59 6.71 -13.67
CA GLU A 73 0.63 6.07 -13.17
C GLU A 73 0.40 4.83 -12.32
N MET A 74 -0.79 4.69 -11.73
CA MET A 74 -1.04 3.58 -10.81
C MET A 74 -1.57 2.38 -11.57
N VAL A 75 -1.04 1.20 -11.25
CA VAL A 75 -1.41 -0.05 -11.92
C VAL A 75 -2.35 -0.90 -11.06
N TYR A 76 -1.88 -1.35 -9.90
CA TYR A 76 -2.69 -2.21 -9.03
C TYR A 76 -3.34 -1.46 -7.90
N GLY A 77 -2.67 -0.44 -7.38
CA GLY A 77 -3.18 0.35 -6.29
C GLY A 77 -3.63 1.72 -6.72
N GLY A 78 -4.12 2.49 -5.78
CA GLY A 78 -4.47 3.87 -6.00
C GLY A 78 -4.24 4.68 -4.74
N PHE A 79 -4.03 5.98 -4.92
CA PHE A 79 -3.94 6.92 -3.81
C PHE A 79 -5.33 7.19 -3.26
N GLY A 80 -5.40 7.37 -1.95
CA GLY A 80 -6.63 7.74 -1.26
C GLY A 80 -6.32 8.48 0.01
N VAL A 81 -7.37 8.85 0.70
CA VAL A 81 -7.28 9.51 2.00
C VAL A 81 -7.97 8.64 3.03
N ASP A 82 -7.28 8.37 4.12
CA ASP A 82 -7.83 7.61 5.25
C ASP A 82 -7.55 8.40 6.53
N GLY A 83 -8.61 8.92 7.15
CA GLY A 83 -8.46 9.82 8.29
C GLY A 83 -7.66 11.05 7.89
N ASN A 84 -6.53 11.26 8.53
CA ASN A 84 -5.62 12.38 8.24
C ASN A 84 -4.40 11.98 7.43
N ALA A 85 -4.47 10.86 6.72
CA ALA A 85 -3.31 10.36 5.99
C ALA A 85 -3.60 10.14 4.51
N VAL A 86 -2.60 10.39 3.68
CA VAL A 86 -2.60 9.94 2.29
C VAL A 86 -2.08 8.52 2.31
N VAL A 87 -2.78 7.63 1.65
CA VAL A 87 -2.43 6.20 1.59
C VAL A 87 -2.44 5.72 0.15
N ILE A 88 -1.72 4.62 -0.10
CA ILE A 88 -1.88 3.82 -1.30
C ILE A 88 -2.57 2.54 -0.85
N THR A 89 -3.64 2.15 -1.54
CA THR A 89 -4.37 0.92 -1.20
C THR A 89 -4.56 0.07 -2.44
N ALA A 90 -4.64 -1.23 -2.23
CA ALA A 90 -4.97 -2.20 -3.26
C ALA A 90 -5.68 -3.36 -2.60
N SER A 91 -6.46 -4.11 -3.35
CA SER A 91 -7.06 -5.33 -2.84
C SER A 91 -7.12 -6.37 -3.95
N LEU A 92 -7.01 -7.63 -3.54
CA LEU A 92 -7.08 -8.77 -4.45
C LEU A 92 -8.04 -9.80 -3.88
N PRO A 93 -8.76 -10.52 -4.75
CA PRO A 93 -9.57 -11.65 -4.29
C PRO A 93 -8.68 -12.70 -3.64
N LEU A 94 -9.13 -13.26 -2.54
CA LEU A 94 -8.38 -14.27 -1.80
C LEU A 94 -8.46 -15.65 -2.45
N GLU A 95 -9.59 -15.98 -3.07
CA GLU A 95 -9.90 -17.34 -3.46
C GLU A 95 -8.82 -18.03 -4.28
N ASP A 96 -8.39 -17.38 -5.35
CA ASP A 96 -7.38 -17.94 -6.27
C ASP A 96 -6.08 -17.15 -6.25
N LEU A 97 -5.82 -16.45 -5.16
CA LEU A 97 -4.63 -15.61 -5.05
C LEU A 97 -3.36 -16.46 -5.15
N ASP A 98 -2.47 -16.11 -6.07
CA ASP A 98 -1.18 -16.76 -6.17
C ASP A 98 -0.05 -15.82 -5.75
N PHE A 99 1.14 -16.40 -5.62
CA PHE A 99 2.31 -15.66 -5.19
C PHE A 99 2.65 -14.50 -6.13
N SER A 100 2.55 -14.73 -7.44
CA SER A 100 2.93 -13.71 -8.41
C SER A 100 2.03 -12.49 -8.36
N GLU A 101 0.74 -12.69 -8.07
CA GLU A 101 -0.19 -11.58 -7.92
C GLU A 101 0.13 -10.74 -6.68
N LEU A 102 0.41 -11.42 -5.56
CA LEU A 102 0.79 -10.72 -4.33
C LEU A 102 2.11 -9.97 -4.54
N GLN A 103 3.09 -10.60 -5.16
CA GLN A 103 4.37 -9.98 -5.45
C GLN A 103 4.20 -8.73 -6.33
N ALA A 104 3.36 -8.83 -7.35
CA ALA A 104 3.12 -7.71 -8.26
C ALA A 104 2.55 -6.50 -7.53
N VAL A 105 1.61 -6.71 -6.60
CA VAL A 105 1.03 -5.62 -5.82
C VAL A 105 2.07 -4.99 -4.90
N VAL A 106 2.83 -5.79 -4.18
CA VAL A 106 3.85 -5.27 -3.27
C VAL A 106 4.91 -4.48 -4.04
N ASP A 107 5.39 -5.02 -5.16
CA ASP A 107 6.37 -4.34 -6.00
C ASP A 107 5.82 -3.03 -6.56
N ASP A 108 4.57 -3.05 -7.03
CA ASP A 108 3.92 -1.86 -7.57
C ASP A 108 3.80 -0.75 -6.51
N MET A 109 3.41 -1.10 -5.31
CA MET A 109 3.28 -0.13 -4.23
C MET A 109 4.63 0.45 -3.81
N GLY A 110 5.67 -0.38 -3.77
CA GLY A 110 7.02 0.08 -3.48
C GLY A 110 7.55 1.04 -4.55
N MET A 111 7.30 0.72 -5.82
CA MET A 111 7.69 1.60 -6.92
C MET A 111 6.90 2.91 -6.91
N ALA A 112 5.61 2.84 -6.61
CA ALA A 112 4.77 4.02 -6.58
C ALA A 112 5.24 5.02 -5.52
N ILE A 113 5.55 4.54 -4.31
CA ILE A 113 6.02 5.44 -3.27
C ILE A 113 7.40 6.01 -3.60
N SER A 114 8.32 5.20 -4.13
CA SER A 114 9.65 5.67 -4.54
C SER A 114 9.57 6.73 -5.62
N LYS A 115 8.71 6.52 -6.60
CA LYS A 115 8.60 7.41 -7.75
C LYS A 115 7.90 8.71 -7.41
N HIS A 116 6.85 8.64 -6.59
CA HIS A 116 5.97 9.80 -6.39
C HIS A 116 6.16 10.54 -5.08
N TYR A 117 6.77 9.92 -4.07
CA TYR A 117 6.96 10.58 -2.79
C TYR A 117 7.73 11.91 -2.90
N PRO A 118 8.80 12.02 -3.70
CA PRO A 118 9.52 13.30 -3.82
C PRO A 118 8.62 14.45 -4.25
N ALA A 119 7.70 14.21 -5.19
CA ALA A 119 6.75 15.24 -5.62
C ALA A 119 5.70 15.52 -4.56
N LEU A 120 5.21 14.48 -3.89
CA LEU A 120 4.17 14.61 -2.88
C LEU A 120 4.69 15.27 -1.59
N SER A 121 5.98 15.09 -1.29
CA SER A 121 6.57 15.67 -0.09
C SER A 121 6.52 17.20 -0.08
N LYS A 122 6.37 17.83 -1.23
CA LYS A 122 6.21 19.28 -1.34
C LYS A 122 4.95 19.78 -0.62
N PHE A 123 3.97 18.92 -0.47
CA PHE A 123 2.70 19.27 0.18
C PHE A 123 2.73 19.07 1.69
N ARG A 124 3.80 18.51 2.23
CA ARG A 124 3.87 18.28 3.68
C ARG A 124 3.83 19.62 4.42
N SER A 125 3.06 19.64 5.51
CA SER A 125 3.00 20.80 6.38
C SER A 125 4.36 21.03 7.02
N ALA A 126 4.76 22.29 7.14
CA ALA A 126 5.94 22.63 7.93
C ALA A 126 5.65 22.24 9.39
N ALA A 127 6.59 21.57 10.01
CA ALA A 127 6.45 21.16 11.41
C ALA A 127 6.56 22.36 12.33
#